data_cb48d3bb730d1c3f1439b23a36df2e61
#
_entry.id   cb48d3bb730d1c3f1439b23a36df2e61
#
_cell.length_a   1.000
_cell.length_b   1.000
_cell.length_c   1.000
_cell.angle_alpha   90.00
_cell.angle_beta   90.00
_cell.angle_gamma   90.00
#
_symmetry.space_group_name_H-M   'P 1'
#
loop_
_entity.id
_entity.type
_entity.pdbx_description
1 polymer ?
#
loop_
_entity_poly.entity_id
_entity_poly.type
_entity_poly.pdbx_seq_one_letter_code
_entity_poly.pdbx_strand_id
1 'polypeptide(L)'
;AYFTTGVTKIEFTTHEIQEQDVAFSIEVTDVGLTSAKVSVAADQKNTLFFMNVFSMEQYQEWGGDETAFSAHAAALVDYYIMMGQSLEAIVTNLGSVGKAELICDDLTADTEYMAYAVGIDENFFVNSKAEIIYFKTSKAEQSSNTFTVDIKETTFCSVIGTVTPSNDDPYVCCIQPKSQLENYSSDIDIMYELVSTYKHWDAFDEVIYAGETVDLEQISSLSADTEYVLLCFGWND
;
A
#
# COMPACT_ATOMS: atom_id res chain seq x y z
N ALA A 1 -42.91 11.49 -31.45
CA ALA A 1 -41.92 12.56 -31.49
C ALA A 1 -41.47 12.75 -32.93
N TYR A 2 -41.34 14.01 -33.37
CA TYR A 2 -40.91 14.34 -34.75
C TYR A 2 -39.70 15.25 -34.66
N PHE A 3 -38.71 15.01 -35.54
CA PHE A 3 -37.58 15.93 -35.71
C PHE A 3 -38.03 17.12 -36.57
N THR A 4 -37.86 18.34 -36.07
CA THR A 4 -38.35 19.57 -36.72
C THR A 4 -37.26 20.33 -37.45
N THR A 5 -35.97 19.92 -37.27
CA THR A 5 -34.83 20.51 -37.96
C THR A 5 -33.89 19.41 -38.48
N GLY A 6 -33.09 19.74 -39.51
CA GLY A 6 -31.99 18.90 -39.96
C GLY A 6 -30.82 18.89 -38.93
N VAL A 7 -29.95 17.91 -39.06
CA VAL A 7 -28.70 17.86 -38.28
C VAL A 7 -27.71 18.85 -38.84
N THR A 8 -27.18 19.74 -37.99
CA THR A 8 -26.00 20.55 -38.33
C THR A 8 -24.75 19.76 -37.94
N LYS A 9 -23.86 19.54 -38.88
CA LYS A 9 -22.56 18.88 -38.65
C LYS A 9 -21.47 19.92 -38.78
N ILE A 10 -20.57 19.94 -37.79
CA ILE A 10 -19.37 20.74 -37.79
C ILE A 10 -18.20 19.79 -37.56
N GLU A 11 -17.25 19.79 -38.47
CA GLU A 11 -16.01 19.02 -38.35
C GLU A 11 -14.92 19.96 -37.83
N PHE A 12 -14.14 19.47 -36.90
CA PHE A 12 -12.96 20.15 -36.38
C PHE A 12 -11.86 19.13 -36.08
N THR A 13 -10.62 19.59 -36.11
CA THR A 13 -9.45 18.78 -35.75
C THR A 13 -8.77 19.42 -34.54
N THR A 14 -8.45 18.64 -33.54
CA THR A 14 -7.63 19.07 -32.40
C THR A 14 -6.17 19.20 -32.85
N HIS A 15 -5.41 20.01 -32.15
CA HIS A 15 -3.96 20.08 -32.34
C HIS A 15 -3.29 18.81 -31.87
N GLU A 16 -2.16 18.46 -32.48
CA GLU A 16 -1.29 17.41 -31.99
C GLU A 16 -0.59 17.84 -30.69
N ILE A 17 -0.36 16.88 -29.80
CA ILE A 17 0.48 17.10 -28.59
C ILE A 17 1.91 17.35 -29.08
N GLN A 18 2.54 18.43 -28.61
CA GLN A 18 3.93 18.71 -28.93
C GLN A 18 4.81 17.84 -28.03
N GLU A 19 5.47 16.85 -28.64
CA GLU A 19 6.41 16.00 -27.90
C GLU A 19 7.61 16.81 -27.41
N GLN A 20 8.00 16.56 -26.15
CA GLN A 20 9.22 17.08 -25.54
C GLN A 20 10.33 16.02 -25.63
N ASP A 21 11.50 16.45 -26.07
CA ASP A 21 12.72 15.64 -25.99
C ASP A 21 13.37 15.89 -24.62
N VAL A 22 12.97 15.11 -23.62
CA VAL A 22 13.45 15.20 -22.25
C VAL A 22 13.86 13.82 -21.77
N ALA A 23 15.01 13.75 -21.06
CA ALA A 23 15.48 12.54 -20.40
C ALA A 23 15.29 12.67 -18.86
N PHE A 24 14.86 11.60 -18.25
CA PHE A 24 14.74 11.50 -16.80
C PHE A 24 15.79 10.54 -16.24
N SER A 25 16.31 10.86 -15.06
CA SER A 25 17.07 9.93 -14.23
C SER A 25 16.19 9.55 -13.05
N ILE A 26 15.93 8.24 -12.92
CA ILE A 26 15.12 7.69 -11.82
C ILE A 26 16.03 6.87 -10.93
N GLU A 27 15.96 7.09 -9.63
CA GLU A 27 16.65 6.32 -8.61
C GLU A 27 15.63 5.82 -7.58
N VAL A 28 15.73 4.54 -7.21
CA VAL A 28 14.90 3.93 -6.16
C VAL A 28 15.80 3.55 -5.00
N THR A 29 15.50 4.08 -3.82
CA THR A 29 16.25 3.83 -2.58
C THR A 29 15.29 3.44 -1.45
N ASP A 30 15.85 3.06 -0.30
CA ASP A 30 15.11 2.73 0.92
C ASP A 30 13.97 1.73 0.68
N VAL A 31 14.25 0.70 -0.15
CA VAL A 31 13.25 -0.33 -0.48
C VAL A 31 13.07 -1.25 0.72
N GLY A 32 11.93 -1.10 1.39
CA GLY A 32 11.48 -1.90 2.52
C GLY A 32 10.51 -3.01 2.12
N LEU A 33 9.78 -3.52 3.10
CA LEU A 33 8.70 -4.49 2.88
C LEU A 33 7.50 -3.85 2.17
N THR A 34 7.12 -2.67 2.64
CA THR A 34 5.90 -1.97 2.20
C THR A 34 6.19 -0.55 1.76
N SER A 35 7.47 -0.18 1.63
CA SER A 35 7.88 1.17 1.30
C SER A 35 9.02 1.21 0.30
N ALA A 36 9.12 2.33 -0.41
CA ALA A 36 10.26 2.69 -1.25
C ALA A 36 10.32 4.21 -1.42
N LYS A 37 11.51 4.74 -1.68
CA LYS A 37 11.71 6.12 -2.07
C LYS A 37 12.13 6.19 -3.53
N VAL A 38 11.39 6.95 -4.34
CA VAL A 38 11.67 7.19 -5.74
C VAL A 38 12.11 8.64 -5.93
N SER A 39 13.27 8.85 -6.51
CA SER A 39 13.80 10.18 -6.84
C SER A 39 13.89 10.32 -8.35
N VAL A 40 13.36 11.41 -8.89
CA VAL A 40 13.39 11.71 -10.32
C VAL A 40 14.06 13.06 -10.57
N ALA A 41 14.91 13.11 -11.59
CA ALA A 41 15.49 14.35 -12.07
C ALA A 41 15.38 14.42 -13.61
N ALA A 42 14.77 15.50 -14.11
CA ALA A 42 14.80 15.81 -15.53
C ALA A 42 16.15 16.46 -15.91
N ASP A 43 16.64 16.19 -17.11
CA ASP A 43 17.86 16.81 -17.66
C ASP A 43 17.69 18.33 -17.88
N GLN A 44 16.46 18.78 -18.08
CA GLN A 44 16.08 20.18 -18.22
C GLN A 44 15.37 20.69 -16.95
N LYS A 45 15.93 21.70 -16.29
CA LYS A 45 15.50 22.17 -14.96
C LYS A 45 14.05 22.68 -14.86
N ASN A 46 13.46 23.09 -15.99
CA ASN A 46 12.11 23.66 -16.02
C ASN A 46 11.08 22.69 -16.60
N THR A 47 11.46 21.44 -16.82
CA THR A 47 10.52 20.41 -17.32
C THR A 47 9.45 20.15 -16.26
N LEU A 48 8.21 20.32 -16.67
CA LEU A 48 7.05 19.85 -15.92
C LEU A 48 6.86 18.36 -16.22
N PHE A 49 6.79 17.54 -15.19
CA PHE A 49 6.67 16.09 -15.34
C PHE A 49 5.78 15.48 -14.26
N PHE A 50 5.29 14.31 -14.54
CA PHE A 50 4.55 13.47 -13.61
C PHE A 50 5.34 12.18 -13.35
N MET A 51 5.33 11.71 -12.10
CA MET A 51 5.96 10.47 -11.69
C MET A 51 5.01 9.66 -10.82
N ASN A 52 5.07 8.33 -10.92
CA ASN A 52 4.29 7.43 -10.08
C ASN A 52 4.92 6.03 -10.05
N VAL A 53 4.31 5.16 -9.25
CA VAL A 53 4.69 3.76 -9.11
C VAL A 53 3.48 2.88 -9.39
N PHE A 54 3.67 1.86 -10.25
CA PHE A 54 2.69 0.78 -10.49
C PHE A 54 3.21 -0.54 -9.94
N SER A 55 2.33 -1.39 -9.42
CA SER A 55 2.63 -2.83 -9.43
C SER A 55 2.60 -3.33 -10.88
N MET A 56 3.27 -4.45 -11.15
CA MET A 56 3.24 -5.03 -12.50
C MET A 56 1.81 -5.46 -12.91
N GLU A 57 0.96 -5.82 -11.95
CA GLU A 57 -0.45 -6.11 -12.18
C GLU A 57 -1.22 -4.86 -12.62
N GLN A 58 -1.09 -3.74 -11.89
CA GLN A 58 -1.68 -2.46 -12.26
C GLN A 58 -1.23 -1.99 -13.65
N TYR A 59 0.06 -2.14 -13.97
CA TYR A 59 0.57 -1.78 -15.30
C TYR A 59 -0.13 -2.56 -16.41
N GLN A 60 -0.35 -3.87 -16.22
CA GLN A 60 -1.06 -4.71 -17.18
C GLN A 60 -2.55 -4.31 -17.32
N GLU A 61 -3.20 -3.94 -16.22
CA GLU A 61 -4.58 -3.44 -16.23
C GLU A 61 -4.72 -2.15 -17.06
N TRP A 62 -3.70 -1.30 -17.08
CA TRP A 62 -3.65 -0.07 -17.88
C TRP A 62 -3.20 -0.27 -19.34
N GLY A 63 -3.04 -1.52 -19.77
CA GLY A 63 -2.70 -1.88 -21.14
C GLY A 63 -1.32 -2.53 -21.30
N GLY A 64 -0.43 -2.39 -20.34
CA GLY A 64 0.89 -3.03 -20.34
C GLY A 64 1.87 -2.53 -21.41
N ASP A 65 1.64 -1.32 -21.94
CA ASP A 65 2.46 -0.68 -22.96
C ASP A 65 2.62 0.83 -22.70
N GLU A 66 3.20 1.57 -23.62
CA GLU A 66 3.45 3.01 -23.49
C GLU A 66 2.15 3.84 -23.31
N THR A 67 0.99 3.32 -23.70
CA THR A 67 -0.29 4.04 -23.55
C THR A 67 -0.79 4.03 -22.11
N ALA A 68 -0.31 3.11 -21.27
CA ALA A 68 -0.67 3.01 -19.86
C ALA A 68 -0.42 4.31 -19.10
N PHE A 69 0.67 5.00 -19.39
CA PHE A 69 1.04 6.24 -18.70
C PHE A 69 0.07 7.39 -19.01
N SER A 70 -0.32 7.54 -20.28
CA SER A 70 -1.30 8.53 -20.69
C SER A 70 -2.69 8.22 -20.16
N ALA A 71 -3.09 6.95 -20.19
CA ALA A 71 -4.38 6.50 -19.66
C ALA A 71 -4.49 6.73 -18.15
N HIS A 72 -3.44 6.41 -17.39
CA HIS A 72 -3.39 6.66 -15.96
C HIS A 72 -3.42 8.16 -15.63
N ALA A 73 -2.62 8.97 -16.31
CA ALA A 73 -2.63 10.43 -16.13
C ALA A 73 -4.04 11.01 -16.38
N ALA A 74 -4.72 10.60 -17.46
CA ALA A 74 -6.07 11.04 -17.78
C ALA A 74 -7.08 10.60 -16.69
N ALA A 75 -7.01 9.37 -16.21
CA ALA A 75 -7.89 8.87 -15.16
C ALA A 75 -7.72 9.61 -13.83
N LEU A 76 -6.49 9.99 -13.47
CA LEU A 76 -6.24 10.81 -12.28
C LEU A 76 -6.85 12.21 -12.44
N VAL A 77 -6.70 12.84 -13.60
CA VAL A 77 -7.34 14.14 -13.88
C VAL A 77 -8.85 14.04 -13.74
N ASP A 78 -9.47 13.04 -14.38
CA ASP A 78 -10.91 12.82 -14.30
C ASP A 78 -11.39 12.61 -12.86
N TYR A 79 -10.67 11.79 -12.10
CA TYR A 79 -10.98 11.53 -10.69
C TYR A 79 -10.95 12.82 -9.85
N TYR A 80 -9.90 13.63 -9.95
CA TYR A 80 -9.78 14.86 -9.16
C TYR A 80 -10.76 15.95 -9.62
N ILE A 81 -11.09 16.03 -10.90
CA ILE A 81 -12.15 16.91 -11.41
C ILE A 81 -13.51 16.50 -10.82
N MET A 82 -13.81 15.19 -10.78
CA MET A 82 -15.03 14.68 -10.12
C MET A 82 -15.09 15.03 -8.63
N MET A 83 -13.94 15.10 -7.97
CA MET A 83 -13.79 15.56 -6.57
C MET A 83 -13.86 17.09 -6.42
N GLY A 84 -14.07 17.83 -7.53
CA GLY A 84 -14.25 19.28 -7.52
C GLY A 84 -12.95 20.08 -7.57
N GLN A 85 -11.82 19.46 -7.86
CA GLN A 85 -10.56 20.20 -8.05
C GLN A 85 -10.48 20.85 -9.44
N SER A 86 -9.80 21.99 -9.54
CA SER A 86 -9.47 22.60 -10.83
C SER A 86 -8.26 21.93 -11.46
N LEU A 87 -8.17 21.98 -12.79
CA LEU A 87 -7.01 21.44 -13.52
C LEU A 87 -5.69 22.07 -13.05
N GLU A 88 -5.66 23.37 -12.78
CA GLU A 88 -4.49 24.09 -12.25
C GLU A 88 -4.04 23.50 -10.88
N ALA A 89 -4.99 23.19 -9.98
CA ALA A 89 -4.70 22.56 -8.71
C ALA A 89 -4.14 21.13 -8.90
N ILE A 90 -4.70 20.38 -9.83
CA ILE A 90 -4.24 19.02 -10.18
C ILE A 90 -2.79 19.06 -10.68
N VAL A 91 -2.49 19.93 -11.64
CA VAL A 91 -1.12 20.10 -12.19
C VAL A 91 -0.15 20.53 -11.09
N THR A 92 -0.57 21.41 -10.18
CA THR A 92 0.26 21.87 -9.07
C THR A 92 0.53 20.76 -8.04
N ASN A 93 -0.45 19.91 -7.75
CA ASN A 93 -0.36 18.89 -6.70
C ASN A 93 0.31 17.60 -7.19
N LEU A 94 0.07 17.19 -8.42
CA LEU A 94 0.59 15.93 -8.99
C LEU A 94 1.81 16.13 -9.88
N GLY A 95 1.92 17.29 -10.53
CA GLY A 95 3.06 17.65 -11.36
C GLY A 95 4.26 18.04 -10.51
N SER A 96 5.43 17.87 -11.09
CA SER A 96 6.72 18.25 -10.49
C SER A 96 7.57 19.00 -11.51
N VAL A 97 8.51 19.83 -11.06
CA VAL A 97 9.39 20.59 -11.95
C VAL A 97 10.85 20.31 -11.66
N GLY A 98 11.59 19.87 -12.65
CA GLY A 98 13.03 19.65 -12.64
C GLY A 98 13.45 18.45 -11.78
N LYS A 99 13.12 18.42 -10.48
CA LYS A 99 13.42 17.31 -9.56
C LYS A 99 12.29 17.09 -8.57
N ALA A 100 12.04 15.83 -8.24
CA ALA A 100 11.06 15.45 -7.22
C ALA A 100 11.43 14.13 -6.54
N GLU A 101 10.84 13.92 -5.36
CA GLU A 101 10.89 12.67 -4.61
C GLU A 101 9.46 12.21 -4.30
N LEU A 102 9.23 10.91 -4.43
CA LEU A 102 7.98 10.24 -4.05
C LEU A 102 8.31 9.20 -2.99
N ILE A 103 7.63 9.28 -1.86
CA ILE A 103 7.67 8.26 -0.81
C ILE A 103 6.43 7.39 -1.00
N CYS A 104 6.65 6.09 -1.14
CA CYS A 104 5.60 5.07 -1.26
C CYS A 104 5.56 4.28 0.04
N ASP A 105 4.47 4.33 0.79
CA ASP A 105 4.33 3.68 2.11
C ASP A 105 3.33 2.52 2.13
N ASP A 106 2.54 2.35 1.05
CA ASP A 106 1.49 1.33 0.97
C ASP A 106 1.79 0.26 -0.10
N LEU A 107 3.05 -0.12 -0.24
CA LEU A 107 3.45 -1.18 -1.15
C LEU A 107 3.18 -2.56 -0.54
N THR A 108 3.03 -3.58 -1.39
CA THR A 108 2.92 -4.97 -0.96
C THR A 108 4.32 -5.62 -0.90
N ALA A 109 4.60 -6.39 0.13
CA ALA A 109 5.86 -7.11 0.27
C ALA A 109 6.06 -8.17 -0.84
N ASP A 110 7.33 -8.48 -1.15
CA ASP A 110 7.74 -9.45 -2.19
C ASP A 110 7.12 -9.22 -3.59
N THR A 111 6.78 -7.95 -3.89
CA THR A 111 6.04 -7.57 -5.11
C THR A 111 6.92 -6.74 -6.03
N GLU A 112 6.83 -7.02 -7.33
CA GLU A 112 7.52 -6.25 -8.36
C GLU A 112 6.74 -5.00 -8.73
N TYR A 113 7.44 -3.89 -8.77
CA TYR A 113 6.94 -2.56 -9.08
C TYR A 113 7.74 -1.93 -10.22
N MET A 114 7.10 -0.96 -10.84
CA MET A 114 7.68 -0.10 -11.83
C MET A 114 7.51 1.36 -11.41
N ALA A 115 8.59 2.09 -11.23
CA ALA A 115 8.56 3.53 -11.11
C ALA A 115 8.77 4.15 -12.49
N TYR A 116 8.03 5.20 -12.79
CA TYR A 116 8.12 5.89 -14.08
C TYR A 116 8.04 7.41 -13.93
N ALA A 117 8.58 8.10 -14.94
CA ALA A 117 8.44 9.53 -15.11
C ALA A 117 8.11 9.86 -16.56
N VAL A 118 7.20 10.80 -16.77
CA VAL A 118 6.77 11.30 -18.07
C VAL A 118 6.67 12.82 -18.05
N GLY A 119 7.08 13.50 -19.11
CA GLY A 119 6.77 14.92 -19.31
C GLY A 119 5.27 15.12 -19.48
N ILE A 120 4.77 16.20 -18.89
CA ILE A 120 3.38 16.62 -19.04
C ILE A 120 3.30 18.08 -19.43
N ASP A 121 2.19 18.48 -20.05
CA ASP A 121 1.88 19.88 -20.31
C ASP A 121 1.01 20.51 -19.20
N GLU A 122 0.65 21.76 -19.37
CA GLU A 122 -0.21 22.53 -18.46
C GLU A 122 -1.64 21.97 -18.33
N ASN A 123 -2.04 21.06 -19.22
CA ASN A 123 -3.32 20.37 -19.20
C ASN A 123 -3.20 18.94 -18.67
N PHE A 124 -2.04 18.57 -18.14
CA PHE A 124 -1.71 17.22 -17.66
C PHE A 124 -1.69 16.16 -18.76
N PHE A 125 -1.52 16.54 -20.05
CA PHE A 125 -1.31 15.57 -21.13
C PHE A 125 0.14 15.11 -21.15
N VAL A 126 0.35 13.79 -21.21
CA VAL A 126 1.67 13.22 -21.40
C VAL A 126 2.24 13.62 -22.74
N ASN A 127 3.42 14.22 -22.75
CA ASN A 127 4.07 14.79 -23.93
C ASN A 127 5.55 14.39 -24.08
N SER A 128 5.99 13.35 -23.41
CA SER A 128 7.31 12.74 -23.60
C SER A 128 7.22 11.22 -23.57
N LYS A 129 8.31 10.56 -23.95
CA LYS A 129 8.49 9.14 -23.65
C LYS A 129 8.62 8.93 -22.15
N ALA A 130 8.18 7.76 -21.68
CA ALA A 130 8.36 7.37 -20.30
C ALA A 130 9.80 6.89 -20.07
N GLU A 131 10.41 7.34 -18.98
CA GLU A 131 11.55 6.66 -18.38
C GLU A 131 11.05 5.75 -17.27
N ILE A 132 11.61 4.54 -17.19
CA ILE A 132 11.08 3.47 -16.32
C ILE A 132 12.25 2.80 -15.59
N ILE A 133 12.03 2.49 -14.31
CA ILE A 133 12.89 1.59 -13.53
C ILE A 133 12.04 0.55 -12.80
N TYR A 134 12.51 -0.69 -12.79
CA TYR A 134 11.86 -1.76 -12.04
C TYR A 134 12.54 -1.96 -10.69
N PHE A 135 11.76 -2.26 -9.67
CA PHE A 135 12.26 -2.65 -8.36
C PHE A 135 11.32 -3.68 -7.73
N LYS A 136 11.81 -4.35 -6.71
CA LYS A 136 11.02 -5.32 -5.95
C LYS A 136 11.11 -4.99 -4.48
N THR A 137 9.97 -4.92 -3.79
CA THR A 137 9.92 -4.78 -2.34
C THR A 137 10.55 -6.00 -1.65
N SER A 138 11.08 -5.78 -0.47
CA SER A 138 11.70 -6.86 0.31
C SER A 138 10.67 -7.94 0.64
N LYS A 139 11.15 -9.16 0.78
CA LYS A 139 10.37 -10.26 1.30
C LYS A 139 10.46 -10.25 2.83
N ALA A 140 9.32 -10.44 3.51
CA ALA A 140 9.35 -10.68 4.94
C ALA A 140 10.16 -11.96 5.22
N GLU A 141 11.20 -11.84 6.02
CA GLU A 141 11.90 -13.02 6.54
C GLU A 141 10.94 -13.78 7.45
N GLN A 142 10.75 -15.07 7.19
CA GLN A 142 9.99 -15.90 8.09
C GLN A 142 10.77 -16.05 9.40
N SER A 143 10.17 -15.61 10.49
CA SER A 143 10.73 -15.89 11.81
C SER A 143 10.78 -17.40 12.04
N SER A 144 11.91 -17.88 12.61
CA SER A 144 12.05 -19.25 13.10
C SER A 144 11.50 -19.40 14.53
N ASN A 145 10.87 -18.35 15.06
CA ASN A 145 10.33 -18.36 16.42
C ASN A 145 9.28 -19.44 16.60
N THR A 146 9.38 -20.16 17.72
CA THR A 146 8.41 -21.16 18.17
C THR A 146 8.00 -20.80 19.59
N PHE A 147 6.79 -21.18 19.98
CA PHE A 147 6.22 -20.79 21.26
C PHE A 147 5.99 -22.00 22.14
N THR A 148 6.56 -21.98 23.34
CA THR A 148 6.26 -22.96 24.37
C THR A 148 5.19 -22.39 25.29
N VAL A 149 4.04 -23.06 25.35
CA VAL A 149 2.90 -22.66 26.19
C VAL A 149 2.82 -23.60 27.38
N ASP A 150 2.85 -23.04 28.59
CA ASP A 150 2.68 -23.78 29.86
C ASP A 150 1.46 -23.24 30.62
N ILE A 151 0.31 -23.91 30.46
CA ILE A 151 -0.92 -23.58 31.19
C ILE A 151 -0.98 -24.41 32.46
N LYS A 152 -1.01 -23.73 33.61
CA LYS A 152 -1.05 -24.35 34.93
C LYS A 152 -2.46 -24.50 35.48
N GLU A 153 -3.28 -23.47 35.28
CA GLU A 153 -4.63 -23.41 35.80
C GLU A 153 -5.51 -22.48 34.95
N THR A 154 -6.80 -22.76 34.90
CA THR A 154 -7.82 -21.85 34.39
C THR A 154 -8.83 -21.53 35.46
N THR A 155 -9.20 -20.26 35.59
CA THR A 155 -10.24 -19.79 36.53
C THR A 155 -11.48 -19.38 35.73
N PHE A 156 -12.48 -18.83 36.42
CA PHE A 156 -13.70 -18.31 35.76
C PHE A 156 -13.45 -17.00 34.97
N CYS A 157 -12.29 -16.35 35.15
CA CYS A 157 -12.00 -15.05 34.52
C CYS A 157 -10.55 -14.91 34.08
N SER A 158 -9.68 -15.91 34.26
CA SER A 158 -8.28 -15.85 33.87
C SER A 158 -7.71 -17.22 33.51
N VAL A 159 -6.58 -17.22 32.82
CA VAL A 159 -5.71 -18.37 32.61
C VAL A 159 -4.36 -18.08 33.25
N ILE A 160 -3.86 -19.02 34.07
CA ILE A 160 -2.56 -18.92 34.74
C ILE A 160 -1.56 -19.78 33.98
N GLY A 161 -0.51 -19.16 33.50
CA GLY A 161 0.51 -19.84 32.72
C GLY A 161 1.42 -18.84 31.99
N THR A 162 2.26 -19.36 31.11
CA THR A 162 3.23 -18.55 30.38
C THR A 162 3.32 -18.96 28.93
N VAL A 163 3.69 -18.02 28.08
CA VAL A 163 4.16 -18.23 26.71
C VAL A 163 5.61 -17.79 26.63
N THR A 164 6.48 -18.70 26.22
CA THR A 164 7.91 -18.43 26.06
C THR A 164 8.31 -18.60 24.60
N PRO A 165 8.82 -17.54 23.95
CA PRO A 165 9.35 -17.62 22.60
C PRO A 165 10.71 -18.33 22.58
N SER A 166 11.11 -18.88 21.45
CA SER A 166 12.41 -19.55 21.27
C SER A 166 13.54 -18.60 20.86
N ASN A 167 13.22 -17.37 20.44
CA ASN A 167 14.18 -16.33 20.05
C ASN A 167 13.61 -14.93 20.34
N ASP A 168 14.39 -13.90 20.00
CA ASP A 168 14.09 -12.50 20.29
C ASP A 168 13.27 -11.80 19.17
N ASP A 169 12.83 -12.55 18.14
CA ASP A 169 12.02 -11.96 17.07
C ASP A 169 10.68 -11.45 17.61
N PRO A 170 10.18 -10.31 17.10
CA PRO A 170 8.89 -9.77 17.51
C PRO A 170 7.74 -10.75 17.24
N TYR A 171 6.80 -10.80 18.15
CA TYR A 171 5.63 -11.66 18.03
C TYR A 171 4.39 -11.05 18.68
N VAL A 172 3.22 -11.42 18.18
CA VAL A 172 1.93 -11.10 18.78
C VAL A 172 1.51 -12.26 19.69
N CYS A 173 1.00 -11.92 20.89
CA CYS A 173 0.40 -12.88 21.80
C CYS A 173 -0.89 -12.29 22.36
N CYS A 174 -2.03 -12.94 22.11
CA CYS A 174 -3.32 -12.48 22.60
C CYS A 174 -4.29 -13.66 22.82
N ILE A 175 -5.35 -13.41 23.60
CA ILE A 175 -6.41 -14.39 23.87
C ILE A 175 -7.70 -13.86 23.26
N GLN A 176 -8.37 -14.69 22.44
CA GLN A 176 -9.60 -14.35 21.75
C GLN A 176 -10.71 -15.37 22.01
N PRO A 177 -11.99 -14.94 22.11
CA PRO A 177 -13.11 -15.88 22.14
C PRO A 177 -13.14 -16.73 20.86
N LYS A 178 -13.22 -18.04 21.02
CA LYS A 178 -13.22 -18.97 19.88
C LYS A 178 -14.32 -18.66 18.88
N SER A 179 -15.51 -18.24 19.34
CA SER A 179 -16.64 -17.88 18.49
C SER A 179 -16.36 -16.70 17.55
N GLN A 180 -15.41 -15.82 17.88
CA GLN A 180 -15.02 -14.72 16.99
C GLN A 180 -14.12 -15.20 15.85
N LEU A 181 -13.38 -16.29 16.07
CA LEU A 181 -12.44 -16.84 15.08
C LEU A 181 -13.10 -17.77 14.06
N GLU A 182 -14.29 -18.33 14.37
CA GLU A 182 -15.00 -19.28 13.52
C GLU A 182 -15.48 -18.68 12.17
N ASN A 183 -15.48 -17.35 12.04
CA ASN A 183 -15.90 -16.66 10.84
C ASN A 183 -14.78 -16.51 9.80
N TYR A 184 -13.53 -16.85 10.14
CA TYR A 184 -12.38 -16.70 9.24
C TYR A 184 -12.04 -18.02 8.55
N SER A 185 -11.61 -17.91 7.28
CA SER A 185 -11.35 -19.07 6.43
C SER A 185 -9.93 -19.62 6.61
N SER A 186 -9.02 -18.82 7.14
CA SER A 186 -7.61 -19.18 7.31
C SER A 186 -6.97 -18.48 8.51
N ASP A 187 -5.85 -19.02 8.98
CA ASP A 187 -5.04 -18.39 10.03
C ASP A 187 -4.49 -17.03 9.59
N ILE A 188 -4.24 -16.85 8.30
CA ILE A 188 -3.77 -15.58 7.74
C ILE A 188 -4.86 -14.51 7.87
N ASP A 189 -6.11 -14.83 7.59
CA ASP A 189 -7.23 -13.89 7.74
C ASP A 189 -7.40 -13.47 9.21
N ILE A 190 -7.23 -14.43 10.14
CA ILE A 190 -7.24 -14.16 11.59
C ILE A 190 -6.13 -13.18 11.97
N MET A 191 -4.90 -13.44 11.52
CA MET A 191 -3.75 -12.58 11.84
C MET A 191 -3.94 -11.16 11.33
N TYR A 192 -4.39 -10.98 10.05
CA TYR A 192 -4.66 -9.66 9.48
C TYR A 192 -5.73 -8.90 10.24
N GLU A 193 -6.85 -9.55 10.56
CA GLU A 193 -7.96 -8.91 11.27
C GLU A 193 -7.55 -8.49 12.68
N LEU A 194 -6.82 -9.33 13.40
CA LEU A 194 -6.33 -9.01 14.74
C LEU A 194 -5.39 -7.80 14.72
N VAL A 195 -4.39 -7.81 13.85
CA VAL A 195 -3.45 -6.69 13.71
C VAL A 195 -4.19 -5.41 13.34
N SER A 196 -5.09 -5.46 12.36
CA SER A 196 -5.90 -4.32 11.94
C SER A 196 -6.75 -3.77 13.09
N THR A 197 -7.40 -4.65 13.84
CA THR A 197 -8.26 -4.29 14.98
C THR A 197 -7.46 -3.61 16.09
N TYR A 198 -6.34 -4.18 16.51
CA TYR A 198 -5.50 -3.60 17.55
C TYR A 198 -4.85 -2.29 17.13
N LYS A 199 -4.40 -2.17 15.87
CA LYS A 199 -3.89 -0.90 15.31
C LYS A 199 -4.99 0.17 15.24
N HIS A 200 -6.22 -0.20 14.87
CA HIS A 200 -7.36 0.72 14.83
C HIS A 200 -7.70 1.29 16.21
N TRP A 201 -7.53 0.51 17.26
CA TRP A 201 -7.81 0.93 18.64
C TRP A 201 -6.60 1.56 19.35
N ASP A 202 -5.47 1.72 18.65
CA ASP A 202 -4.20 2.21 19.23
C ASP A 202 -3.71 1.34 20.42
N ALA A 203 -3.98 0.02 20.33
CA ALA A 203 -3.70 -0.96 21.37
C ALA A 203 -2.73 -2.06 20.90
N PHE A 204 -2.07 -1.87 19.76
CA PHE A 204 -1.18 -2.89 19.19
C PHE A 204 0.03 -3.16 20.10
N ASP A 205 0.55 -2.14 20.76
CA ASP A 205 1.66 -2.25 21.70
C ASP A 205 1.34 -3.11 22.94
N GLU A 206 0.06 -3.35 23.22
CA GLU A 206 -0.37 -4.21 24.32
C GLU A 206 -0.27 -5.71 24.02
N VAL A 207 -0.14 -6.08 22.75
CA VAL A 207 -0.15 -7.48 22.29
C VAL A 207 1.13 -7.90 21.57
N ILE A 208 2.06 -6.95 21.32
CA ILE A 208 3.36 -7.24 20.68
C ILE A 208 4.46 -7.35 21.73
N TYR A 209 5.31 -8.37 21.58
CA TYR A 209 6.40 -8.71 22.48
C TYR A 209 7.65 -9.04 21.67
N ALA A 210 8.86 -8.94 22.28
CA ALA A 210 10.12 -9.28 21.62
C ALA A 210 11.05 -10.02 22.60
N GLY A 211 11.17 -11.34 22.46
CA GLY A 211 12.06 -12.19 23.26
C GLY A 211 11.62 -12.44 24.71
N GLU A 212 10.66 -11.70 25.21
CA GLU A 212 10.17 -11.83 26.58
C GLU A 212 9.12 -12.94 26.75
N THR A 213 9.08 -13.54 27.89
CA THR A 213 8.03 -14.48 28.28
C THR A 213 6.78 -13.73 28.72
N VAL A 214 5.65 -14.04 28.12
CA VAL A 214 4.35 -13.45 28.48
C VAL A 214 3.70 -14.25 29.63
N ASP A 215 3.29 -13.53 30.67
CA ASP A 215 2.44 -14.04 31.72
C ASP A 215 0.97 -13.96 31.28
N LEU A 216 0.33 -15.11 31.10
CA LEU A 216 -1.04 -15.20 30.62
C LEU A 216 -2.07 -14.58 31.56
N GLU A 217 -1.78 -14.55 32.90
CA GLU A 217 -2.68 -13.91 33.85
C GLU A 217 -2.80 -12.39 33.62
N GLN A 218 -1.70 -11.75 33.18
CA GLN A 218 -1.67 -10.32 32.92
C GLN A 218 -2.46 -9.90 31.66
N ILE A 219 -2.56 -10.80 30.68
CA ILE A 219 -3.26 -10.53 29.41
C ILE A 219 -4.67 -11.13 29.37
N SER A 220 -5.09 -11.83 30.42
CA SER A 220 -6.40 -12.47 30.47
C SER A 220 -7.45 -11.57 31.15
N SER A 221 -8.54 -11.31 30.45
CA SER A 221 -9.76 -10.71 30.99
C SER A 221 -10.94 -11.51 30.43
N LEU A 222 -11.17 -12.70 31.03
CA LEU A 222 -12.03 -13.73 30.46
C LEU A 222 -13.42 -13.67 31.06
N SER A 223 -14.40 -14.16 30.32
CA SER A 223 -15.77 -14.39 30.79
C SER A 223 -15.99 -15.85 31.17
N ALA A 224 -16.74 -16.11 32.22
CA ALA A 224 -17.07 -17.46 32.62
C ALA A 224 -17.82 -18.23 31.52
N ASP A 225 -17.67 -19.56 31.51
CA ASP A 225 -18.34 -20.47 30.57
C ASP A 225 -18.15 -20.10 29.08
N THR A 226 -16.94 -19.64 28.72
CA THR A 226 -16.60 -19.21 27.38
C THR A 226 -15.35 -19.93 26.89
N GLU A 227 -15.37 -20.42 25.66
CA GLU A 227 -14.20 -21.02 25.02
C GLU A 227 -13.30 -19.93 24.43
N TYR A 228 -12.01 -20.01 24.73
CA TYR A 228 -10.99 -19.08 24.25
C TYR A 228 -9.89 -19.80 23.48
N VAL A 229 -9.23 -19.05 22.59
CA VAL A 229 -8.02 -19.48 21.88
C VAL A 229 -6.90 -18.52 22.21
N LEU A 230 -5.76 -19.06 22.63
CA LEU A 230 -4.51 -18.32 22.71
C LEU A 230 -3.84 -18.32 21.34
N LEU A 231 -3.51 -17.16 20.84
CA LEU A 231 -2.89 -16.94 19.53
C LEU A 231 -1.48 -16.36 19.73
N CYS A 232 -0.49 -17.02 19.13
CA CYS A 232 0.89 -16.55 19.10
C CYS A 232 1.42 -16.68 17.67
N PHE A 233 1.91 -15.58 17.10
CA PHE A 233 2.48 -15.58 15.74
C PHE A 233 3.56 -14.51 15.61
N GLY A 234 4.59 -14.78 14.79
CA GLY A 234 5.66 -13.84 14.50
C GLY A 234 5.13 -12.59 13.82
N TRP A 235 5.72 -11.46 14.13
CA TRP A 235 5.40 -10.16 13.54
C TRP A 235 6.67 -9.48 13.02
N ASN A 236 6.56 -8.82 11.87
CA ASN A 236 7.60 -7.93 11.32
C ASN A 236 6.89 -6.73 10.68
N ASP A 237 7.28 -5.52 11.12
CA ASP A 237 6.72 -4.25 10.58
C ASP A 237 7.28 -3.94 9.19
#